data_3bac2100657c052dbec004b9c0b5286d
#
_entry.id   3bac2100657c052dbec004b9c0b5286d
#
_cell.length_a   1.000
_cell.length_b   1.000
_cell.length_c   1.000
_cell.angle_alpha   90.00
_cell.angle_beta   90.00
_cell.angle_gamma   90.00
#
_symmetry.space_group_name_H-M   'P 1'
#
loop_
_entity.id
_entity.type
_entity.pdbx_description
1 polymer ?
#
loop_
_entity_poly.entity_id
_entity_poly.type
_entity_poly.pdbx_seq_one_letter_code
_entity_poly.pdbx_strand_id
1 'polypeptide(L)'
;LLTTQIKYIFGVSLSTYIVACLTFIVIYLSGKWIQTIPAPLVAIIIITLLTTMIHPHLQYVHDLANIKFKMPQLTSLNSSMTIFDWLIIFKYAFTMSVISVIQTNLTANMMDAISNTTSNKDKEIRGQGISNIIVGIVGGYGSSGLVGQSKFNYKMGATTRLSTLMTGILLVLCMVLLGPIVGLIPMVVLAVVLVTVSLNTFDRRTVSHIKEAPIMHSSIMLLTIILILMTNNLAIGVIAVSYTHLTLPTIYSV
;
A
#
# COMPACT_ATOMS: atom_id res chain seq x y z
N LEU A 1 5.87 -1.36 -20.76
CA LEU A 1 5.06 -0.68 -19.73
C LEU A 1 5.49 0.76 -19.48
N LEU A 2 6.77 1.06 -19.23
CA LEU A 2 7.26 2.43 -19.01
C LEU A 2 7.04 3.34 -20.23
N THR A 3 7.31 2.85 -21.44
CA THR A 3 7.11 3.61 -22.69
C THR A 3 5.64 3.91 -23.00
N THR A 4 4.74 2.99 -22.64
CA THR A 4 3.29 3.19 -22.76
C THR A 4 2.79 4.23 -21.76
N GLN A 5 3.31 4.22 -20.54
CA GLN A 5 2.95 5.17 -19.48
C GLN A 5 3.39 6.61 -19.84
N ILE A 6 4.57 6.79 -20.40
CA ILE A 6 5.07 8.11 -20.82
C ILE A 6 4.16 8.75 -21.87
N LYS A 7 3.63 7.96 -22.81
CA LYS A 7 2.72 8.45 -23.84
C LYS A 7 1.39 8.97 -23.24
N TYR A 8 0.91 8.37 -22.14
CA TYR A 8 -0.28 8.84 -21.45
C TYR A 8 -0.04 10.13 -20.64
N ILE A 9 1.18 10.37 -20.16
CA ILE A 9 1.52 11.60 -19.42
C ILE A 9 1.37 12.84 -20.34
N PHE A 10 1.77 12.77 -21.59
CA PHE A 10 1.72 13.92 -22.52
C PHE A 10 0.37 14.11 -23.21
N GLY A 11 -0.57 13.18 -23.08
CA GLY A 11 -1.91 13.26 -23.68
C GLY A 11 -3.01 13.77 -22.73
N VAL A 12 -2.63 14.25 -21.54
CA VAL A 12 -3.58 14.67 -20.51
C VAL A 12 -4.00 16.14 -20.69
N SER A 13 -5.23 16.48 -20.33
CA SER A 13 -5.75 17.84 -20.42
C SER A 13 -4.98 18.83 -19.54
N LEU A 14 -4.87 20.08 -20.00
CA LEU A 14 -4.21 21.16 -19.25
C LEU A 14 -4.79 21.33 -17.83
N SER A 15 -6.10 21.14 -17.69
CA SER A 15 -6.79 21.17 -16.38
C SER A 15 -6.24 20.15 -15.39
N THR A 16 -5.84 18.96 -15.85
CA THR A 16 -5.23 17.93 -14.97
C THR A 16 -3.89 18.39 -14.42
N TYR A 17 -3.05 19.02 -15.25
CA TYR A 17 -1.75 19.54 -14.77
C TYR A 17 -1.93 20.69 -13.77
N ILE A 18 -2.88 21.60 -14.02
CA ILE A 18 -3.19 22.69 -13.08
C ILE A 18 -3.64 22.13 -11.74
N VAL A 19 -4.57 21.16 -11.75
CA VAL A 19 -5.06 20.53 -10.52
C VAL A 19 -3.96 19.74 -9.81
N ALA A 20 -3.06 19.07 -10.55
CA ALA A 20 -1.90 18.40 -9.96
C ALA A 20 -0.98 19.39 -9.24
N CYS A 21 -0.59 20.48 -9.90
CA CYS A 21 0.24 21.52 -9.30
C CYS A 21 -0.42 22.15 -8.07
N LEU A 22 -1.72 22.46 -8.16
CA LEU A 22 -2.50 23.02 -7.05
C LEU A 22 -2.54 22.04 -5.86
N THR A 23 -2.71 20.75 -6.12
CA THR A 23 -2.69 19.71 -5.09
C THR A 23 -1.33 19.65 -4.38
N PHE A 24 -0.22 19.69 -5.12
CA PHE A 24 1.12 19.75 -4.53
C PHE A 24 1.31 20.99 -3.64
N ILE A 25 0.88 22.16 -4.12
CA ILE A 25 0.96 23.41 -3.37
C ILE A 25 0.16 23.31 -2.07
N VAL A 26 -1.06 22.81 -2.12
CA VAL A 26 -1.92 22.64 -0.94
C VAL A 26 -1.30 21.65 0.05
N ILE A 27 -0.74 20.52 -0.41
CA ILE A 27 -0.05 19.55 0.46
C ILE A 27 1.15 20.23 1.15
N TYR A 28 1.95 20.99 0.41
CA TYR A 28 3.12 21.66 0.95
C TYR A 28 2.75 22.72 1.99
N LEU A 29 1.77 23.58 1.69
CA LEU A 29 1.32 24.63 2.58
C LEU A 29 0.63 24.06 3.83
N SER A 30 -0.27 23.09 3.66
CA SER A 30 -0.98 22.48 4.79
C SER A 30 -0.03 21.72 5.70
N GLY A 31 0.99 21.06 5.18
CA GLY A 31 2.01 20.39 5.98
C GLY A 31 2.85 21.34 6.84
N LYS A 32 2.98 22.61 6.40
CA LYS A 32 3.69 23.65 7.16
C LYS A 32 2.81 24.33 8.22
N TRP A 33 1.52 24.52 7.93
CA TRP A 33 0.63 25.32 8.77
C TRP A 33 -0.29 24.50 9.66
N ILE A 34 -0.67 23.31 9.24
CA ILE A 34 -1.60 22.44 9.96
C ILE A 34 -0.89 21.14 10.34
N GLN A 35 -0.35 21.07 11.55
CA GLN A 35 0.36 19.89 12.04
C GLN A 35 -0.57 18.81 12.62
N THR A 36 -1.81 19.17 12.94
CA THR A 36 -2.78 18.28 13.57
C THR A 36 -3.45 17.31 12.60
N ILE A 37 -3.61 17.71 11.32
CA ILE A 37 -4.29 16.93 10.29
C ILE A 37 -3.29 16.54 9.21
N PRO A 38 -3.30 15.29 8.72
CA PRO A 38 -2.43 14.88 7.61
C PRO A 38 -2.62 15.78 6.38
N ALA A 39 -1.54 16.40 5.90
CA ALA A 39 -1.57 17.31 4.76
C ALA A 39 -2.24 16.72 3.49
N PRO A 40 -2.06 15.42 3.16
CA PRO A 40 -2.78 14.81 2.05
C PRO A 40 -4.31 14.81 2.20
N LEU A 41 -4.81 14.64 3.43
CA LEU A 41 -6.25 14.67 3.69
C LEU A 41 -6.84 16.06 3.44
N VAL A 42 -6.14 17.10 3.91
CA VAL A 42 -6.54 18.50 3.69
C VAL A 42 -6.59 18.82 2.19
N ALA A 43 -5.58 18.37 1.45
CA ALA A 43 -5.53 18.57 0.00
C ALA A 43 -6.68 17.85 -0.73
N ILE A 44 -6.99 16.60 -0.37
CA ILE A 44 -8.13 15.87 -0.94
C ILE A 44 -9.42 16.68 -0.73
N ILE A 45 -9.70 17.14 0.48
CA ILE A 45 -10.93 17.87 0.80
C ILE A 45 -11.00 19.19 0.02
N ILE A 46 -9.95 20.02 0.09
CA ILE A 46 -9.95 21.34 -0.53
C ILE A 46 -10.06 21.23 -2.05
N ILE A 47 -9.24 20.37 -2.68
CA ILE A 47 -9.22 20.27 -4.12
C ILE A 47 -10.49 19.59 -4.66
N THR A 48 -11.05 18.60 -3.96
CA THR A 48 -12.34 18.02 -4.35
C THR A 48 -13.44 19.05 -4.29
N LEU A 49 -13.50 19.86 -3.24
CA LEU A 49 -14.49 20.95 -3.13
C LEU A 49 -14.33 21.98 -4.26
N LEU A 50 -13.08 22.36 -4.57
CA LEU A 50 -12.78 23.30 -5.65
C LEU A 50 -13.17 22.74 -7.02
N THR A 51 -12.86 21.49 -7.29
CA THR A 51 -13.16 20.84 -8.58
C THR A 51 -14.64 20.57 -8.75
N THR A 52 -15.38 20.29 -7.68
CA THR A 52 -16.84 20.17 -7.75
C THR A 52 -17.54 21.51 -8.01
N MET A 53 -16.93 22.63 -7.66
CA MET A 53 -17.49 23.98 -7.95
C MET A 53 -17.18 24.42 -9.39
N ILE A 54 -15.99 24.11 -9.89
CA ILE A 54 -15.53 24.59 -11.22
C ILE A 54 -15.95 23.63 -12.34
N HIS A 55 -16.29 22.37 -12.01
CA HIS A 55 -16.62 21.30 -12.96
C HIS A 55 -15.62 21.17 -14.13
N PRO A 56 -14.30 21.07 -13.88
CA PRO A 56 -13.34 20.86 -14.93
C PRO A 56 -13.50 19.46 -15.55
N HIS A 57 -13.16 19.32 -16.82
CA HIS A 57 -13.13 18.01 -17.50
C HIS A 57 -11.98 17.16 -16.95
N LEU A 58 -12.24 16.43 -15.86
CA LEU A 58 -11.30 15.54 -15.17
C LEU A 58 -11.92 14.15 -15.06
N GLN A 59 -11.08 13.14 -14.87
CA GLN A 59 -11.54 11.83 -14.48
C GLN A 59 -11.71 11.79 -12.94
N TYR A 60 -12.88 11.35 -12.52
CA TYR A 60 -13.24 11.19 -11.12
C TYR A 60 -13.23 9.71 -10.72
N VAL A 61 -13.19 9.45 -9.42
CA VAL A 61 -13.20 8.07 -8.91
C VAL A 61 -14.48 7.33 -9.32
N HIS A 62 -15.64 8.00 -9.37
CA HIS A 62 -16.90 7.38 -9.78
C HIS A 62 -16.94 6.95 -11.25
N ASP A 63 -16.10 7.54 -12.12
CA ASP A 63 -16.01 7.16 -13.54
C ASP A 63 -15.31 5.79 -13.70
N LEU A 64 -14.43 5.43 -12.79
CA LEU A 64 -13.67 4.18 -12.84
C LEU A 64 -14.27 3.08 -11.95
N ALA A 65 -14.85 3.46 -10.82
CA ALA A 65 -15.40 2.53 -9.86
C ALA A 65 -16.67 3.06 -9.21
N ASN A 66 -17.75 2.32 -9.35
CA ASN A 66 -18.99 2.64 -8.64
C ASN A 66 -18.86 2.17 -7.18
N ILE A 67 -18.43 3.09 -6.30
CA ILE A 67 -18.24 2.81 -4.88
C ILE A 67 -19.62 2.69 -4.21
N LYS A 68 -20.24 1.53 -4.37
CA LYS A 68 -21.43 1.18 -3.59
C LYS A 68 -21.00 0.22 -2.50
N PHE A 69 -21.32 0.57 -1.27
CA PHE A 69 -21.16 -0.37 -0.17
C PHE A 69 -22.05 -1.60 -0.44
N LYS A 70 -21.40 -2.75 -0.53
CA LYS A 70 -22.10 -4.03 -0.53
C LYS A 70 -21.83 -4.69 0.81
N MET A 71 -22.89 -5.14 1.48
CA MET A 71 -22.73 -5.94 2.69
C MET A 71 -21.84 -7.16 2.38
N PRO A 72 -20.93 -7.52 3.29
CA PRO A 72 -20.19 -8.77 3.20
C PRO A 72 -21.17 -9.93 3.02
N GLN A 73 -20.95 -10.75 2.01
CA GLN A 73 -21.79 -11.91 1.71
C GLN A 73 -20.93 -13.16 1.74
N LEU A 74 -21.49 -14.25 2.26
CA LEU A 74 -20.80 -15.53 2.21
C LEU A 74 -20.51 -15.90 0.76
N THR A 75 -19.24 -16.13 0.47
CA THR A 75 -18.78 -16.50 -0.86
C THR A 75 -19.18 -17.94 -1.12
N SER A 76 -20.09 -18.17 -2.04
CA SER A 76 -20.38 -19.52 -2.52
C SER A 76 -19.30 -19.94 -3.52
N LEU A 77 -18.59 -21.03 -3.23
CA LEU A 77 -17.72 -21.66 -4.20
C LEU A 77 -18.59 -22.24 -5.31
N ASN A 78 -18.35 -21.81 -6.53
CA ASN A 78 -19.09 -22.32 -7.67
C ASN A 78 -18.67 -23.78 -7.94
N SER A 79 -19.60 -24.72 -7.93
CA SER A 79 -19.34 -26.15 -8.12
C SER A 79 -18.85 -26.50 -9.54
N SER A 80 -18.83 -25.53 -10.46
CA SER A 80 -18.37 -25.71 -11.85
C SER A 80 -16.89 -25.37 -12.05
N MET A 81 -16.10 -25.19 -11.00
CA MET A 81 -14.66 -24.89 -11.11
C MET A 81 -13.90 -26.11 -11.64
N THR A 82 -13.08 -25.86 -12.66
CA THR A 82 -12.18 -26.87 -13.23
C THR A 82 -10.91 -27.03 -12.39
N ILE A 83 -10.19 -28.15 -12.60
CA ILE A 83 -8.91 -28.35 -11.90
C ILE A 83 -7.88 -27.26 -12.22
N PHE A 84 -7.94 -26.67 -13.41
CA PHE A 84 -7.08 -25.54 -13.80
C PHE A 84 -7.38 -24.28 -13.00
N ASP A 85 -8.65 -24.00 -12.70
CA ASP A 85 -9.04 -22.86 -11.87
C ASP A 85 -8.47 -23.03 -10.45
N TRP A 86 -8.54 -24.22 -9.88
CA TRP A 86 -7.95 -24.54 -8.58
C TRP A 86 -6.43 -24.37 -8.57
N LEU A 87 -5.72 -24.78 -9.62
CA LEU A 87 -4.27 -24.58 -9.73
C LEU A 87 -3.90 -23.10 -9.79
N ILE A 88 -4.66 -22.29 -10.52
CA ILE A 88 -4.47 -20.84 -10.60
C ILE A 88 -4.71 -20.21 -9.23
N ILE A 89 -5.81 -20.54 -8.57
CA ILE A 89 -6.15 -20.03 -7.23
C ILE A 89 -5.04 -20.39 -6.24
N PHE A 90 -4.61 -21.65 -6.21
CA PHE A 90 -3.56 -22.11 -5.30
C PHE A 90 -2.24 -21.37 -5.51
N LYS A 91 -1.82 -21.18 -6.78
CA LYS A 91 -0.62 -20.44 -7.13
C LYS A 91 -0.64 -19.02 -6.57
N TYR A 92 -1.74 -18.29 -6.79
CA TYR A 92 -1.86 -16.91 -6.30
C TYR A 92 -2.05 -16.87 -4.78
N ALA A 93 -2.83 -17.75 -4.20
CA ALA A 93 -3.03 -17.83 -2.75
C ALA A 93 -1.72 -18.13 -2.01
N PHE A 94 -0.92 -19.08 -2.51
CA PHE A 94 0.41 -19.38 -1.97
C PHE A 94 1.36 -18.17 -2.03
N THR A 95 1.42 -17.54 -3.20
CA THR A 95 2.24 -16.33 -3.39
C THR A 95 1.86 -15.21 -2.43
N MET A 96 0.55 -14.94 -2.32
CA MET A 96 0.03 -13.90 -1.40
C MET A 96 0.27 -14.26 0.06
N SER A 97 0.17 -15.54 0.43
CA SER A 97 0.46 -16.02 1.78
C SER A 97 1.91 -15.77 2.17
N VAL A 98 2.85 -16.13 1.31
CA VAL A 98 4.29 -15.91 1.54
C VAL A 98 4.59 -14.41 1.73
N ILE A 99 4.06 -13.56 0.83
CA ILE A 99 4.23 -12.10 0.94
C ILE A 99 3.64 -11.59 2.25
N SER A 100 2.43 -12.04 2.61
CA SER A 100 1.74 -11.61 3.83
C SER A 100 2.53 -11.97 5.09
N VAL A 101 3.07 -13.17 5.17
CA VAL A 101 3.91 -13.62 6.30
C VAL A 101 5.16 -12.76 6.44
N ILE A 102 5.88 -12.55 5.33
CA ILE A 102 7.12 -11.76 5.33
C ILE A 102 6.82 -10.30 5.71
N GLN A 103 5.80 -9.70 5.13
CA GLN A 103 5.42 -8.33 5.42
C GLN A 103 4.99 -8.14 6.88
N THR A 104 4.19 -9.05 7.42
CA THR A 104 3.74 -9.01 8.81
C THR A 104 4.92 -9.15 9.76
N ASN A 105 5.84 -10.09 9.50
CA ASN A 105 7.05 -10.28 10.30
C ASN A 105 7.98 -9.06 10.27
N LEU A 106 8.21 -8.50 9.08
CA LEU A 106 9.00 -7.28 8.91
C LEU A 106 8.39 -6.10 9.67
N THR A 107 7.07 -5.92 9.56
CA THR A 107 6.34 -4.87 10.27
C THR A 107 6.44 -5.05 11.78
N ALA A 108 6.27 -6.27 12.29
CA ALA A 108 6.39 -6.57 13.71
C ALA A 108 7.80 -6.29 14.24
N ASN A 109 8.85 -6.72 13.52
CA ASN A 109 10.23 -6.44 13.90
C ASN A 109 10.52 -4.93 13.93
N MET A 110 10.06 -4.20 12.93
CA MET A 110 10.27 -2.75 12.86
C MET A 110 9.50 -2.01 13.96
N MET A 111 8.28 -2.45 14.28
CA MET A 111 7.51 -1.85 15.37
C MET A 111 8.11 -2.17 16.73
N ASP A 112 8.61 -3.37 16.97
CA ASP A 112 9.33 -3.73 18.19
C ASP A 112 10.57 -2.83 18.39
N ALA A 113 11.33 -2.58 17.33
CA ALA A 113 12.49 -1.69 17.39
C ALA A 113 12.11 -0.23 17.69
N ILE A 114 10.98 0.27 17.16
CA ILE A 114 10.51 1.66 17.36
C ILE A 114 9.90 1.84 18.74
N SER A 115 9.18 0.84 19.26
CA SER A 115 8.45 0.90 20.52
C SER A 115 9.25 0.35 21.72
N ASN A 116 10.46 -0.18 21.48
CA ASN A 116 11.27 -0.89 22.48
C ASN A 116 10.49 -2.02 23.18
N THR A 117 9.70 -2.76 22.41
CA THR A 117 8.92 -3.91 22.87
C THR A 117 9.35 -5.18 22.17
N THR A 118 8.91 -6.31 22.67
CA THR A 118 9.09 -7.62 22.02
C THR A 118 7.73 -8.25 21.79
N SER A 119 7.37 -8.45 20.53
CA SER A 119 6.13 -9.10 20.13
C SER A 119 6.36 -10.58 19.81
N ASN A 120 5.34 -11.40 20.02
CA ASN A 120 5.35 -12.79 19.59
C ASN A 120 4.94 -12.87 18.11
N LYS A 121 5.94 -12.98 17.21
CA LYS A 121 5.74 -12.99 15.75
C LYS A 121 4.88 -14.15 15.27
N ASP A 122 5.04 -15.32 15.85
CA ASP A 122 4.25 -16.50 15.49
C ASP A 122 2.76 -16.28 15.79
N LYS A 123 2.47 -15.65 16.93
CA LYS A 123 1.09 -15.32 17.31
C LYS A 123 0.48 -14.29 16.39
N GLU A 124 1.26 -13.28 15.98
CA GLU A 124 0.81 -12.25 15.03
C GLU A 124 0.54 -12.86 13.65
N ILE A 125 1.45 -13.70 13.13
CA ILE A 125 1.30 -14.36 11.83
C ILE A 125 0.09 -15.31 11.83
N ARG A 126 -0.09 -16.11 12.90
CA ARG A 126 -1.26 -16.99 13.04
C ARG A 126 -2.56 -16.19 13.11
N GLY A 127 -2.58 -15.10 13.88
CA GLY A 127 -3.73 -14.19 13.95
C GLY A 127 -4.08 -13.58 12.59
N GLN A 128 -3.08 -13.16 11.84
CA GLN A 128 -3.24 -12.65 10.47
C GLN A 128 -3.80 -13.72 9.53
N GLY A 129 -3.30 -14.96 9.63
CA GLY A 129 -3.81 -16.08 8.82
C GLY A 129 -5.28 -16.39 9.08
N ILE A 130 -5.68 -16.47 10.36
CA ILE A 130 -7.08 -16.67 10.76
C ILE A 130 -7.96 -15.53 10.26
N SER A 131 -7.51 -14.29 10.44
CA SER A 131 -8.22 -13.11 9.95
C SER A 131 -8.44 -13.17 8.43
N ASN A 132 -7.42 -13.54 7.67
CA ASN A 132 -7.51 -13.63 6.21
C ASN A 132 -8.48 -14.75 5.76
N ILE A 133 -8.55 -15.86 6.49
CA ILE A 133 -9.54 -16.92 6.22
C ILE A 133 -10.96 -16.37 6.44
N ILE A 134 -11.22 -15.71 7.57
CA ILE A 134 -12.54 -15.14 7.88
C ILE A 134 -12.94 -14.10 6.83
N VAL A 135 -12.02 -13.22 6.48
CA VAL A 135 -12.26 -12.19 5.46
C VAL A 135 -12.53 -12.82 4.09
N GLY A 136 -11.81 -13.88 3.72
CA GLY A 136 -12.02 -14.61 2.48
C GLY A 136 -13.42 -15.27 2.40
N ILE A 137 -13.91 -15.83 3.50
CA ILE A 137 -15.25 -16.46 3.58
C ILE A 137 -16.36 -15.42 3.32
N VAL A 138 -16.16 -14.18 3.76
CA VAL A 138 -17.14 -13.10 3.55
C VAL A 138 -16.90 -12.28 2.26
N GLY A 139 -16.06 -12.80 1.35
CA GLY A 139 -15.81 -12.18 0.05
C GLY A 139 -14.85 -11.00 0.05
N GLY A 140 -14.08 -10.83 1.12
CA GLY A 140 -13.05 -9.78 1.21
C GLY A 140 -11.70 -10.25 0.70
N TYR A 141 -10.75 -9.30 0.66
CA TYR A 141 -9.35 -9.56 0.28
C TYR A 141 -8.48 -9.81 1.49
N GLY A 142 -7.50 -10.70 1.34
CA GLY A 142 -6.46 -10.90 2.34
C GLY A 142 -5.61 -9.63 2.55
N SER A 143 -5.14 -9.45 3.78
CA SER A 143 -4.34 -8.32 4.17
C SER A 143 -3.03 -8.75 4.81
N SER A 144 -2.12 -7.80 5.03
CA SER A 144 -0.86 -8.00 5.75
C SER A 144 -0.51 -6.79 6.59
N GLY A 145 0.44 -6.93 7.50
CA GLY A 145 0.98 -5.81 8.27
C GLY A 145 1.64 -4.78 7.35
N LEU A 146 1.32 -3.49 7.54
CA LEU A 146 1.89 -2.39 6.78
C LEU A 146 2.73 -1.48 7.67
N VAL A 147 4.03 -1.44 7.43
CA VAL A 147 5.02 -0.66 8.20
C VAL A 147 4.64 0.81 8.29
N GLY A 148 4.26 1.43 7.16
CA GLY A 148 3.94 2.85 7.10
C GLY A 148 2.75 3.24 7.97
N GLN A 149 1.67 2.49 7.89
CA GLN A 149 0.45 2.72 8.68
C GLN A 149 0.67 2.44 10.17
N SER A 150 1.38 1.35 10.50
CA SER A 150 1.71 1.02 11.88
C SER A 150 2.58 2.09 12.53
N LYS A 151 3.62 2.55 11.83
CA LYS A 151 4.49 3.64 12.27
C LYS A 151 3.73 4.96 12.45
N PHE A 152 2.83 5.28 11.53
CA PHE A 152 2.00 6.47 11.64
C PHE A 152 1.05 6.38 12.84
N ASN A 153 0.36 5.26 13.02
CA ASN A 153 -0.53 5.02 14.15
C ASN A 153 0.20 5.16 15.50
N TYR A 154 1.39 4.57 15.61
CA TYR A 154 2.23 4.70 16.80
C TYR A 154 2.66 6.14 17.06
N LYS A 155 3.09 6.88 16.02
CA LYS A 155 3.45 8.29 16.14
C LYS A 155 2.28 9.18 16.61
N MET A 156 1.05 8.79 16.29
CA MET A 156 -0.17 9.47 16.77
C MET A 156 -0.55 9.08 18.20
N GLY A 157 0.28 8.31 18.89
CA GLY A 157 0.08 7.93 20.30
C GLY A 157 -0.73 6.66 20.50
N ALA A 158 -0.95 5.86 19.47
CA ALA A 158 -1.64 4.58 19.60
C ALA A 158 -0.73 3.56 20.32
N THR A 159 -1.18 3.07 21.46
CA THR A 159 -0.47 2.09 22.29
C THR A 159 -1.21 0.76 22.44
N THR A 160 -2.46 0.71 22.00
CA THR A 160 -3.33 -0.45 22.20
C THR A 160 -3.96 -0.95 20.91
N ARG A 161 -4.41 -2.20 20.90
CA ARG A 161 -5.16 -2.80 19.79
C ARG A 161 -6.50 -2.13 19.51
N LEU A 162 -7.01 -1.37 20.48
CA LEU A 162 -8.27 -0.62 20.32
C LEU A 162 -8.17 0.41 19.18
N SER A 163 -6.99 1.01 18.97
CA SER A 163 -6.76 1.95 17.86
C SER A 163 -7.00 1.31 16.50
N THR A 164 -6.47 0.11 16.27
CA THR A 164 -6.68 -0.60 15.01
C THR A 164 -8.10 -1.08 14.81
N LEU A 165 -8.76 -1.51 15.89
CA LEU A 165 -10.18 -1.86 15.84
C LEU A 165 -11.05 -0.64 15.47
N MET A 166 -10.82 0.49 16.12
CA MET A 166 -11.52 1.73 15.82
C MET A 166 -11.26 2.21 14.40
N THR A 167 -10.03 2.06 13.90
CA THR A 167 -9.69 2.37 12.50
C THR A 167 -10.52 1.52 11.54
N GLY A 168 -10.65 0.22 11.80
CA GLY A 168 -11.48 -0.67 10.99
C GLY A 168 -12.96 -0.28 11.00
N ILE A 169 -13.53 -0.01 12.17
CA ILE A 169 -14.93 0.43 12.31
C ILE A 169 -15.16 1.75 11.60
N LEU A 170 -14.29 2.74 11.81
CA LEU A 170 -14.39 4.04 11.17
C LEU A 170 -14.25 3.94 9.65
N LEU A 171 -13.39 3.04 9.15
CA LEU A 171 -13.24 2.82 7.71
C LEU A 171 -14.53 2.28 7.10
N VAL A 172 -15.18 1.31 7.72
CA VAL A 172 -16.48 0.80 7.29
C VAL A 172 -17.54 1.92 7.33
N LEU A 173 -17.56 2.67 8.42
CA LEU A 173 -18.48 3.80 8.56
C LEU A 173 -18.26 4.86 7.46
N CYS A 174 -17.00 5.21 7.20
CA CYS A 174 -16.65 6.13 6.12
C CYS A 174 -17.07 5.59 4.74
N MET A 175 -16.87 4.30 4.47
CA MET A 175 -17.31 3.71 3.20
C MET A 175 -18.83 3.79 3.01
N VAL A 176 -19.59 3.56 4.07
CA VAL A 176 -21.05 3.62 4.02
C VAL A 176 -21.54 5.05 3.86
N LEU A 177 -21.03 5.99 4.66
CA LEU A 177 -21.52 7.37 4.71
C LEU A 177 -20.91 8.26 3.63
N LEU A 178 -19.61 8.10 3.36
CA LEU A 178 -18.86 8.98 2.47
C LEU A 178 -18.61 8.38 1.08
N GLY A 179 -19.09 7.16 0.81
CA GLY A 179 -18.92 6.51 -0.49
C GLY A 179 -19.24 7.40 -1.69
N PRO A 180 -20.42 8.07 -1.72
CA PRO A 180 -20.77 9.01 -2.79
C PRO A 180 -19.82 10.21 -2.89
N ILE A 181 -19.33 10.72 -1.75
CA ILE A 181 -18.39 11.86 -1.69
C ILE A 181 -17.01 11.44 -2.20
N VAL A 182 -16.56 10.24 -1.84
CA VAL A 182 -15.30 9.68 -2.34
C VAL A 182 -15.33 9.53 -3.86
N GLY A 183 -16.49 9.24 -4.43
CA GLY A 183 -16.68 9.21 -5.89
C GLY A 183 -16.37 10.53 -6.59
N LEU A 184 -16.51 11.67 -5.91
CA LEU A 184 -16.24 13.00 -6.44
C LEU A 184 -14.77 13.40 -6.42
N ILE A 185 -13.88 12.59 -5.85
CA ILE A 185 -12.45 12.89 -5.78
C ILE A 185 -11.85 12.75 -7.18
N PRO A 186 -11.14 13.78 -7.69
CA PRO A 186 -10.45 13.65 -8.97
C PRO A 186 -9.28 12.65 -8.86
N MET A 187 -9.11 11.78 -9.86
CA MET A 187 -8.04 10.78 -9.88
C MET A 187 -6.65 11.40 -9.81
N VAL A 188 -6.48 12.58 -10.37
CA VAL A 188 -5.21 13.32 -10.31
C VAL A 188 -4.81 13.67 -8.88
N VAL A 189 -5.76 13.98 -8.01
CA VAL A 189 -5.49 14.29 -6.59
C VAL A 189 -4.93 13.06 -5.88
N LEU A 190 -5.53 11.89 -6.12
CA LEU A 190 -5.04 10.62 -5.56
C LEU A 190 -3.64 10.27 -6.08
N ALA A 191 -3.38 10.50 -7.38
CA ALA A 191 -2.07 10.29 -7.97
C ALA A 191 -0.99 11.17 -7.29
N VAL A 192 -1.28 12.46 -7.09
CA VAL A 192 -0.37 13.40 -6.42
C VAL A 192 -0.12 13.01 -4.96
N VAL A 193 -1.17 12.59 -4.26
CA VAL A 193 -1.06 12.08 -2.89
C VAL A 193 -0.16 10.84 -2.84
N LEU A 194 -0.34 9.88 -3.75
CA LEU A 194 0.50 8.68 -3.82
C LEU A 194 1.97 9.04 -4.10
N VAL A 195 2.24 9.96 -5.02
CA VAL A 195 3.60 10.45 -5.28
C VAL A 195 4.19 11.10 -4.04
N THR A 196 3.43 11.95 -3.36
CA THR A 196 3.90 12.63 -2.14
C THR A 196 4.20 11.64 -1.01
N VAL A 197 3.33 10.65 -0.80
CA VAL A 197 3.55 9.58 0.18
C VAL A 197 4.78 8.75 -0.18
N SER A 198 4.95 8.40 -1.45
CA SER A 198 6.15 7.71 -1.95
C SER A 198 7.43 8.49 -1.65
N LEU A 199 7.44 9.79 -1.94
CA LEU A 199 8.60 10.65 -1.67
C LEU A 199 8.90 10.77 -0.18
N ASN A 200 7.88 10.83 0.67
CA ASN A 200 8.02 10.89 2.12
C ASN A 200 8.44 9.55 2.75
N THR A 201 8.12 8.44 2.09
CA THR A 201 8.50 7.09 2.53
C THR A 201 9.92 6.76 2.09
N PHE A 202 10.43 7.46 1.08
CA PHE A 202 11.79 7.26 0.58
C PHE A 202 12.81 7.68 1.65
N ASP A 203 13.50 6.70 2.21
CA ASP A 203 14.54 6.95 3.21
C ASP A 203 15.87 7.28 2.51
N ARG A 204 16.28 8.54 2.61
CA ARG A 204 17.57 9.01 2.06
C ARG A 204 18.77 8.28 2.68
N ARG A 205 18.63 7.73 3.89
CA ARG A 205 19.67 6.93 4.54
C ARG A 205 19.92 5.63 3.78
N THR A 206 18.91 5.06 3.13
CA THR A 206 19.09 3.88 2.29
C THR A 206 20.08 4.13 1.18
N VAL A 207 20.08 5.32 0.56
CA VAL A 207 21.07 5.68 -0.49
C VAL A 207 22.48 5.84 0.10
N SER A 208 22.61 6.37 1.30
CA SER A 208 23.90 6.44 2.01
C SER A 208 24.41 5.04 2.37
N HIS A 209 23.54 4.19 2.89
CA HIS A 209 23.88 2.79 3.21
C HIS A 209 24.30 1.97 1.99
N ILE A 210 23.79 2.25 0.79
CA ILE A 210 24.25 1.60 -0.45
C ILE A 210 25.74 1.88 -0.70
N LYS A 211 26.23 3.06 -0.34
CA LYS A 211 27.64 3.45 -0.52
C LYS A 211 28.55 2.87 0.56
N GLU A 212 28.04 2.64 1.75
CA GLU A 212 28.77 2.17 2.92
C GLU A 212 28.68 0.63 3.08
N ALA A 213 27.65 0.00 2.53
CA ALA A 213 27.45 -1.43 2.60
C ALA A 213 28.42 -2.17 1.65
N PRO A 214 28.79 -3.41 1.99
CA PRO A 214 29.55 -4.28 1.07
C PRO A 214 28.86 -4.32 -0.31
N ILE A 215 29.66 -4.25 -1.38
CA ILE A 215 29.18 -4.22 -2.78
C ILE A 215 28.14 -5.32 -3.06
N MET A 216 28.30 -6.47 -2.41
CA MET A 216 27.43 -7.63 -2.52
C MET A 216 26.01 -7.36 -2.01
N HIS A 217 25.84 -6.72 -0.85
CA HIS A 217 24.51 -6.37 -0.33
C HIS A 217 23.83 -5.32 -1.21
N SER A 218 24.58 -4.34 -1.69
CA SER A 218 24.08 -3.30 -2.57
C SER A 218 23.66 -3.85 -3.94
N SER A 219 24.41 -4.82 -4.48
CA SER A 219 24.06 -5.47 -5.76
C SER A 219 22.81 -6.34 -5.66
N ILE A 220 22.61 -7.08 -4.56
CA ILE A 220 21.41 -7.87 -4.31
C ILE A 220 20.18 -6.95 -4.20
N MET A 221 20.30 -5.84 -3.48
CA MET A 221 19.21 -4.88 -3.34
C MET A 221 18.82 -4.26 -4.69
N LEU A 222 19.80 -3.84 -5.51
CA LEU A 222 19.57 -3.32 -6.85
C LEU A 222 18.93 -4.36 -7.77
N LEU A 223 19.45 -5.59 -7.77
CA LEU A 223 18.90 -6.69 -8.56
C LEU A 223 17.44 -6.96 -8.19
N THR A 224 17.13 -6.95 -6.89
CA THR A 224 15.77 -7.15 -6.39
C THR A 224 14.83 -6.07 -6.88
N ILE A 225 15.25 -4.81 -6.79
CA ILE A 225 14.44 -3.67 -7.27
C ILE A 225 14.18 -3.81 -8.78
N ILE A 226 15.21 -4.12 -9.56
CA ILE A 226 15.10 -4.32 -11.01
C ILE A 226 14.14 -5.47 -11.33
N LEU A 227 14.28 -6.61 -10.64
CA LEU A 227 13.40 -7.77 -10.84
C LEU A 227 11.93 -7.43 -10.52
N ILE A 228 11.66 -6.73 -9.43
CA ILE A 228 10.31 -6.31 -9.07
C ILE A 228 9.74 -5.36 -10.13
N LEU A 229 10.53 -4.40 -10.61
CA LEU A 229 10.09 -3.44 -11.63
C LEU A 229 9.86 -4.11 -13.00
N MET A 230 10.68 -5.07 -13.38
CA MET A 230 10.54 -5.78 -14.65
C MET A 230 9.38 -6.78 -14.65
N THR A 231 9.19 -7.49 -13.53
CA THR A 231 8.16 -8.54 -13.44
C THR A 231 6.83 -8.00 -12.93
N ASN A 232 6.79 -6.80 -12.37
CA ASN A 232 5.64 -6.24 -11.63
C ASN A 232 5.11 -7.21 -10.55
N ASN A 233 6.00 -8.06 -10.01
CA ASN A 233 5.64 -9.08 -9.04
C ASN A 233 6.59 -9.04 -7.85
N LEU A 234 6.08 -8.55 -6.72
CA LEU A 234 6.83 -8.46 -5.47
C LEU A 234 7.33 -9.83 -4.98
N ALA A 235 6.56 -10.91 -5.22
CA ALA A 235 6.93 -12.25 -4.78
C ALA A 235 8.22 -12.75 -5.44
N ILE A 236 8.41 -12.46 -6.73
CA ILE A 236 9.63 -12.85 -7.44
C ILE A 236 10.85 -12.14 -6.84
N GLY A 237 10.71 -10.85 -6.50
CA GLY A 237 11.76 -10.11 -5.82
C GLY A 237 12.12 -10.71 -4.45
N VAL A 238 11.10 -11.04 -3.65
CA VAL A 238 11.30 -11.65 -2.32
C VAL A 238 11.95 -13.03 -2.41
N ILE A 239 11.53 -13.87 -3.34
CA ILE A 239 12.12 -15.20 -3.56
C ILE A 239 13.57 -15.04 -4.00
N ALA A 240 13.87 -14.11 -4.91
CA ALA A 240 15.23 -13.85 -5.36
C ALA A 240 16.16 -13.42 -4.21
N VAL A 241 15.70 -12.50 -3.34
CA VAL A 241 16.46 -12.10 -2.14
C VAL A 241 16.66 -13.26 -1.18
N SER A 242 15.60 -14.02 -0.90
CA SER A 242 15.69 -15.16 0.02
C SER A 242 16.68 -16.22 -0.50
N TYR A 243 16.66 -16.48 -1.81
CA TYR A 243 17.61 -17.40 -2.43
C TYR A 243 19.05 -16.90 -2.34
N THR A 244 19.29 -15.63 -2.63
CA THR A 244 20.64 -15.03 -2.55
C THR A 244 21.16 -14.99 -1.10
N HIS A 245 20.32 -14.68 -0.11
CA HIS A 245 20.72 -14.72 1.30
C HIS A 245 21.01 -16.13 1.82
N LEU A 246 20.34 -17.16 1.29
CA LEU A 246 20.58 -18.56 1.66
C LEU A 246 21.85 -19.14 1.00
N THR A 247 22.15 -18.73 -0.24
CA THR A 247 23.25 -19.32 -1.01
C THR A 247 24.60 -18.63 -0.76
N LEU A 248 24.61 -17.35 -0.40
CA LEU A 248 25.84 -16.59 -0.25
C LEU A 248 26.67 -16.92 1.02
N PRO A 249 26.09 -17.20 2.19
CA PRO A 249 26.87 -17.62 3.36
C PRO A 249 27.60 -18.97 3.16
N THR A 250 27.05 -19.85 2.32
CA THR A 250 27.63 -21.17 2.07
C THR A 250 28.84 -21.13 1.14
N ILE A 251 29.06 -20.07 0.36
CA ILE A 251 30.17 -19.93 -0.56
C ILE A 251 31.44 -19.37 0.15
N TYR A 252 31.27 -18.69 1.28
CA TYR A 252 32.39 -18.08 2.04
C TYR A 252 32.78 -18.85 3.30
N SER A 253 32.21 -20.02 3.57
CA SER A 253 32.59 -20.91 4.68
C SER A 253 33.50 -22.07 4.25
N VAL A 254 34.17 -21.91 3.11
CA VAL A 254 35.23 -22.86 2.66
C VAL A 254 36.57 -22.15 2.69
#